data_1ef5b4226caa08040538700b9d2104f7
#
_entry.id   1ef5b4226caa08040538700b9d2104f7
#
_cell.length_a   1.000
_cell.length_b   1.000
_cell.length_c   1.000
_cell.angle_alpha   90.00
_cell.angle_beta   90.00
_cell.angle_gamma   90.00
#
_symmetry.space_group_name_H-M   'P 1'
#
loop_
_entity.id
_entity.type
_entity.pdbx_description
1 polymer ?
#
loop_
_entity_poly.entity_id
_entity_poly.type
_entity_poly.pdbx_seq_one_letter_code
_entity_poly.pdbx_strand_id
1 'polypeptide(L)'
;MKQHKSEMPFLWRPKGSCQNSNEGFFFRASKSQKKLIAARLGLKAVNELEVKILISQRDENLFFVHGNINAEICKVAENSIESEDFVVNDEFQEIIHLNVPMDRLEVLANEEDNVTEFYTNDTIDLGEISLQNLSLLLDDICYDLQDKECREEISDRSTEVEDGPFSNLASLLNEKMGAKTRS
;
A
#
# COMPACT_ATOMS: atom_id res chain seq x y z
N MET A 1 11.61 -20.98 11.91
CA MET A 1 11.28 -20.01 10.85
C MET A 1 12.52 -19.21 10.53
N LYS A 2 12.92 -19.08 9.26
CA LYS A 2 14.01 -18.15 8.89
C LYS A 2 13.42 -16.74 9.02
N GLN A 3 13.97 -15.91 9.91
CA GLN A 3 13.63 -14.50 9.93
C GLN A 3 13.96 -13.91 8.56
N HIS A 4 12.97 -13.35 7.92
CA HIS A 4 13.15 -12.60 6.66
C HIS A 4 14.02 -11.39 7.01
N LYS A 5 15.19 -11.29 6.41
CA LYS A 5 16.09 -10.16 6.65
C LYS A 5 15.65 -9.05 5.70
N SER A 6 15.28 -7.91 6.25
CA SER A 6 14.92 -6.72 5.47
C SER A 6 16.04 -6.33 4.50
N GLU A 7 15.70 -5.89 3.31
CA GLU A 7 16.62 -5.34 2.31
C GLU A 7 17.19 -3.98 2.72
N MET A 8 16.47 -3.29 3.63
CA MET A 8 16.86 -1.97 4.17
C MET A 8 16.72 -1.94 5.69
N PRO A 9 17.47 -2.78 6.44
CA PRO A 9 17.28 -2.91 7.87
C PRO A 9 17.61 -1.58 8.60
N PHE A 10 16.66 -1.13 9.41
CA PHE A 10 16.82 -0.01 10.33
C PHE A 10 16.24 -0.37 11.69
N LEU A 11 17.05 -1.03 12.51
CA LEU A 11 16.62 -1.54 13.80
C LEU A 11 16.52 -0.41 14.82
N TRP A 12 15.35 -0.25 15.40
CA TRP A 12 15.07 0.68 16.49
C TRP A 12 14.65 -0.05 17.76
N ARG A 13 15.11 0.47 18.89
CA ARG A 13 14.76 0.01 20.23
C ARG A 13 14.45 1.20 21.13
N PRO A 14 13.34 1.16 21.91
CA PRO A 14 13.03 2.22 22.86
C PRO A 14 14.16 2.43 23.88
N LYS A 15 14.51 3.68 24.14
CA LYS A 15 15.53 4.05 25.13
C LYS A 15 14.85 4.40 26.47
N GLY A 16 14.36 3.39 27.20
CA GLY A 16 13.76 3.57 28.51
C GLY A 16 12.36 4.20 28.47
N SER A 17 11.71 4.25 29.62
CA SER A 17 10.37 4.81 29.77
C SER A 17 10.37 6.34 29.85
N CYS A 18 10.50 7.02 28.74
CA CYS A 18 10.19 8.44 28.64
C CYS A 18 8.79 8.60 28.06
N GLN A 19 7.77 8.67 28.88
CA GLN A 19 6.42 9.01 28.43
C GLN A 19 6.46 10.35 27.65
N ASN A 20 5.84 10.37 26.46
CA ASN A 20 5.79 11.50 25.54
C ASN A 20 7.11 11.85 24.82
N SER A 21 8.01 10.90 24.61
CA SER A 21 9.16 11.14 23.72
C SER A 21 8.74 10.97 22.26
N ASN A 22 9.05 11.95 21.43
CA ASN A 22 8.97 11.85 19.99
C ASN A 22 10.38 11.66 19.44
N GLU A 23 10.61 10.58 18.71
CA GLU A 23 11.90 10.33 18.04
C GLU A 23 11.70 10.38 16.53
N GLY A 24 12.50 11.19 15.84
CA GLY A 24 12.44 11.34 14.38
C GLY A 24 13.64 10.66 13.71
N PHE A 25 13.36 9.93 12.62
CA PHE A 25 14.36 9.24 11.82
C PHE A 25 14.25 9.61 10.36
N PHE A 26 15.39 9.65 9.69
CA PHE A 26 15.47 9.81 8.24
C PHE A 26 16.51 8.82 7.71
N PHE A 27 16.13 8.07 6.70
CA PHE A 27 17.04 7.17 6.02
C PHE A 27 16.74 7.10 4.52
N ARG A 28 17.79 6.81 3.76
CA ARG A 28 17.76 6.70 2.31
C ARG A 28 18.34 5.36 1.90
N ALA A 29 17.70 4.68 0.96
CA ALA A 29 18.21 3.42 0.45
C ALA A 29 19.50 3.62 -0.34
N SER A 30 20.52 2.86 -0.01
CA SER A 30 21.79 2.79 -0.75
C SER A 30 21.58 2.11 -2.12
N LYS A 31 22.54 2.27 -3.03
CA LYS A 31 22.48 1.67 -4.36
C LYS A 31 22.32 0.14 -4.35
N SER A 32 22.91 -0.55 -3.36
CA SER A 32 22.76 -2.00 -3.20
C SER A 32 21.38 -2.38 -2.68
N GLN A 33 20.85 -1.63 -1.72
CA GLN A 33 19.52 -1.83 -1.16
C GLN A 33 18.43 -1.60 -2.20
N LYS A 34 18.53 -0.53 -3.00
CA LYS A 34 17.59 -0.24 -4.10
C LYS A 34 17.44 -1.41 -5.07
N LYS A 35 18.55 -2.12 -5.40
CA LYS A 35 18.50 -3.32 -6.25
C LYS A 35 17.76 -4.49 -5.61
N LEU A 36 17.98 -4.71 -4.32
CA LEU A 36 17.31 -5.78 -3.58
C LEU A 36 15.82 -5.49 -3.41
N ILE A 37 15.48 -4.24 -3.11
CA ILE A 37 14.10 -3.77 -2.99
C ILE A 37 13.38 -3.90 -4.33
N ALA A 38 13.99 -3.48 -5.44
CA ALA A 38 13.42 -3.65 -6.76
C ALA A 38 13.12 -5.13 -7.08
N ALA A 39 14.05 -6.02 -6.76
CA ALA A 39 13.86 -7.46 -6.95
C ALA A 39 12.72 -8.02 -6.07
N ARG A 40 12.60 -7.58 -4.81
CA ARG A 40 11.53 -7.99 -3.90
C ARG A 40 10.15 -7.54 -4.36
N LEU A 41 10.05 -6.28 -4.82
CA LEU A 41 8.78 -5.65 -5.21
C LEU A 41 8.42 -5.89 -6.69
N GLY A 42 9.20 -6.69 -7.44
CA GLY A 42 8.95 -6.96 -8.85
C GLY A 42 9.10 -5.73 -9.76
N LEU A 43 9.89 -4.74 -9.35
CA LEU A 43 10.13 -3.51 -10.09
C LEU A 43 11.34 -3.65 -11.02
N LYS A 44 11.35 -2.92 -12.13
CA LYS A 44 12.52 -2.81 -13.00
C LYS A 44 13.67 -2.08 -12.30
N ALA A 45 13.35 -1.01 -11.58
CA ALA A 45 14.32 -0.24 -10.80
C ALA A 45 13.64 0.55 -9.66
N VAL A 46 14.40 0.83 -8.61
CA VAL A 46 14.14 1.87 -7.63
C VAL A 46 15.21 2.93 -7.82
N ASN A 47 14.84 4.10 -8.32
CA ASN A 47 15.75 5.20 -8.61
C ASN A 47 16.06 5.98 -7.33
N GLU A 48 15.04 6.32 -6.54
CA GLU A 48 15.18 6.91 -5.21
C GLU A 48 14.21 6.25 -4.23
N LEU A 49 14.63 6.19 -2.96
CA LEU A 49 13.78 5.81 -1.84
C LEU A 49 14.28 6.51 -0.59
N GLU A 50 13.47 7.39 -0.07
CA GLU A 50 13.67 8.12 1.17
C GLU A 50 12.50 7.87 2.12
N VAL A 51 12.81 7.70 3.39
CA VAL A 51 11.81 7.50 4.42
C VAL A 51 12.07 8.43 5.58
N LYS A 52 11.02 9.09 6.04
CA LYS A 52 10.99 9.87 7.27
C LYS A 52 10.03 9.20 8.23
N ILE A 53 10.45 8.96 9.45
CA ILE A 53 9.62 8.33 10.47
C ILE A 53 9.64 9.19 11.74
N LEU A 54 8.47 9.36 12.33
CA LEU A 54 8.27 9.91 13.65
C LEU A 54 7.64 8.83 14.53
N ILE A 55 8.30 8.51 15.64
CA ILE A 55 7.79 7.57 16.64
C ILE A 55 7.37 8.35 17.87
N SER A 56 6.13 8.12 18.31
CA SER A 56 5.57 8.70 19.52
C SER A 56 5.23 7.59 20.49
N GLN A 57 5.80 7.64 21.71
CA GLN A 57 5.47 6.68 22.76
C GLN A 57 4.18 7.13 23.47
N ARG A 58 3.19 6.24 23.53
CA ARG A 58 1.92 6.47 24.25
C ARG A 58 1.89 5.79 25.62
N ASP A 59 2.43 4.57 25.70
CA ASP A 59 2.50 3.78 26.90
C ASP A 59 3.83 3.02 26.94
N GLU A 60 4.13 2.29 27.99
CA GLU A 60 5.40 1.59 28.21
C GLU A 60 5.82 0.75 27.00
N ASN A 61 4.88 0.06 26.37
CA ASN A 61 5.11 -0.82 25.22
C ASN A 61 4.28 -0.45 23.97
N LEU A 62 3.58 0.70 23.99
CA LEU A 62 2.69 1.12 22.91
C LEU A 62 3.28 2.35 22.19
N PHE A 63 3.50 2.22 20.88
CA PHE A 63 4.13 3.23 20.04
C PHE A 63 3.27 3.53 18.82
N PHE A 64 3.22 4.80 18.45
CA PHE A 64 2.66 5.27 17.20
C PHE A 64 3.80 5.60 16.26
N VAL A 65 3.82 4.97 15.11
CA VAL A 65 4.77 5.21 14.04
C VAL A 65 4.05 5.94 12.93
N HIS A 66 4.50 7.15 12.65
CA HIS A 66 4.04 7.93 11.49
C HIS A 66 5.20 8.04 10.51
N GLY A 67 5.01 7.54 9.31
CA GLY A 67 6.02 7.51 8.26
C GLY A 67 5.58 8.28 7.02
N ASN A 68 6.55 8.88 6.33
CA ASN A 68 6.40 9.42 4.99
C ASN A 68 7.40 8.74 4.07
N ILE A 69 6.92 8.17 2.98
CA ILE A 69 7.72 7.49 1.95
C ILE A 69 7.75 8.38 0.71
N ASN A 70 8.96 8.65 0.22
CA ASN A 70 9.18 9.29 -1.08
C ASN A 70 10.04 8.34 -1.92
N ALA A 71 9.48 7.84 -3.02
CA ALA A 71 10.17 6.90 -3.89
C ALA A 71 9.99 7.26 -5.37
N GLU A 72 11.07 7.14 -6.14
CA GLU A 72 11.05 7.13 -7.59
C GLU A 72 11.31 5.71 -8.06
N ILE A 73 10.35 5.13 -8.74
CA ILE A 73 10.36 3.72 -9.17
C ILE A 73 10.13 3.60 -10.66
N CYS A 74 10.64 2.53 -11.25
CA CYS A 74 10.42 2.15 -12.64
C CYS A 74 9.80 0.76 -12.68
N LYS A 75 8.62 0.64 -13.31
CA LYS A 75 7.90 -0.62 -13.52
C LYS A 75 7.84 -0.93 -15.01
N VAL A 76 7.80 -2.20 -15.36
CA VAL A 76 7.49 -2.64 -16.72
C VAL A 76 5.99 -2.72 -16.85
N ALA A 77 5.39 -2.07 -17.84
CA ALA A 77 3.96 -2.19 -18.11
C ALA A 77 3.61 -3.64 -18.48
N GLU A 78 2.51 -4.17 -17.95
CA GLU A 78 2.19 -5.61 -18.03
C GLU A 78 2.08 -6.14 -19.47
N ASN A 79 1.72 -5.30 -20.43
CA ASN A 79 1.49 -5.70 -21.83
C ASN A 79 2.47 -5.05 -22.82
N SER A 80 3.53 -4.40 -22.36
CA SER A 80 4.48 -3.72 -23.22
C SER A 80 5.95 -3.96 -22.82
N ILE A 81 6.86 -3.70 -23.73
CA ILE A 81 8.30 -3.67 -23.46
C ILE A 81 8.69 -2.31 -22.83
N GLU A 82 7.76 -1.39 -22.80
CA GLU A 82 7.96 -0.03 -22.28
C GLU A 82 7.96 -0.03 -20.76
N SER A 83 8.77 0.82 -20.19
CA SER A 83 8.86 1.01 -18.75
C SER A 83 8.35 2.39 -18.41
N GLU A 84 7.57 2.46 -17.33
CA GLU A 84 7.02 3.69 -16.80
C GLU A 84 7.69 4.07 -15.49
N ASP A 85 7.95 5.36 -15.33
CA ASP A 85 8.50 5.92 -14.11
C ASP A 85 7.37 6.53 -13.27
N PHE A 86 7.34 6.16 -11.99
CA PHE A 86 6.36 6.63 -11.03
C PHE A 86 7.04 7.33 -9.86
N VAL A 87 6.40 8.39 -9.36
CA VAL A 87 6.77 9.02 -8.10
C VAL A 87 5.71 8.69 -7.07
N VAL A 88 6.12 8.02 -6.00
CA VAL A 88 5.30 7.71 -4.83
C VAL A 88 5.67 8.69 -3.75
N ASN A 89 4.70 9.44 -3.23
CA ASN A 89 4.88 10.30 -2.06
C ASN A 89 3.64 10.16 -1.21
N ASP A 90 3.72 9.34 -0.18
CA ASP A 90 2.60 9.01 0.67
C ASP A 90 3.00 8.87 2.14
N GLU A 91 2.00 8.87 3.01
CA GLU A 91 2.15 8.75 4.45
C GLU A 91 1.48 7.47 4.94
N PHE A 92 2.10 6.85 5.95
CA PHE A 92 1.52 5.71 6.63
C PHE A 92 1.52 5.90 8.15
N GLN A 93 0.63 5.20 8.81
CA GLN A 93 0.51 5.20 10.28
C GLN A 93 0.37 3.77 10.76
N GLU A 94 1.17 3.40 11.75
CA GLU A 94 1.16 2.10 12.39
C GLU A 94 1.07 2.25 13.90
N ILE A 95 0.32 1.37 14.54
CA ILE A 95 0.30 1.22 15.98
C ILE A 95 1.09 -0.03 16.32
N ILE A 96 2.11 0.10 17.15
CA ILE A 96 3.03 -0.99 17.46
C ILE A 96 3.01 -1.29 18.95
N HIS A 97 2.78 -2.56 19.28
CA HIS A 97 2.85 -3.07 20.63
C HIS A 97 4.06 -4.01 20.79
N LEU A 98 5.01 -3.62 21.63
CA LEU A 98 6.24 -4.37 21.88
C LEU A 98 6.10 -5.29 23.10
N ASN A 99 7.01 -6.27 23.20
CA ASN A 99 7.10 -7.20 24.31
C ASN A 99 5.79 -7.93 24.62
N VAL A 100 5.00 -8.22 23.59
CA VAL A 100 3.76 -8.97 23.74
C VAL A 100 4.07 -10.44 24.00
N PRO A 101 3.58 -11.03 25.11
CA PRO A 101 3.77 -12.45 25.36
C PRO A 101 3.14 -13.32 24.27
N MET A 102 3.84 -14.38 23.85
CA MET A 102 3.40 -15.27 22.76
C MET A 102 2.01 -15.86 22.98
N ASP A 103 1.64 -16.17 24.22
CA ASP A 103 0.34 -16.72 24.61
C ASP A 103 -0.82 -15.72 24.50
N ARG A 104 -0.53 -14.43 24.40
CA ARG A 104 -1.52 -13.36 24.22
C ARG A 104 -1.70 -12.89 22.78
N LEU A 105 -0.80 -13.24 21.88
CA LEU A 105 -0.84 -12.76 20.48
C LEU A 105 -2.16 -13.13 19.78
N GLU A 106 -2.64 -14.38 19.95
CA GLU A 106 -3.88 -14.83 19.29
C GLU A 106 -5.12 -14.11 19.84
N VAL A 107 -5.11 -13.77 21.14
CA VAL A 107 -6.24 -13.08 21.80
C VAL A 107 -6.27 -11.63 21.32
N LEU A 108 -5.14 -10.92 21.35
CA LEU A 108 -5.05 -9.53 20.96
C LEU A 108 -5.31 -9.32 19.47
N ALA A 109 -4.83 -10.21 18.62
CA ALA A 109 -5.09 -10.16 17.17
C ALA A 109 -6.58 -10.32 16.81
N ASN A 110 -7.39 -10.92 17.71
CA ASN A 110 -8.84 -11.06 17.53
C ASN A 110 -9.66 -9.93 18.17
N GLU A 111 -9.09 -9.18 19.12
CA GLU A 111 -9.79 -8.15 19.90
C GLU A 111 -9.58 -6.73 19.35
N GLU A 112 -8.48 -6.48 18.67
CA GLU A 112 -8.15 -5.15 18.14
C GLU A 112 -8.45 -5.04 16.63
N ASP A 113 -8.91 -3.86 16.22
CA ASP A 113 -9.03 -3.49 14.81
C ASP A 113 -7.68 -3.63 14.09
N ASN A 114 -7.71 -4.06 12.84
CA ASN A 114 -6.61 -4.52 11.97
C ASN A 114 -5.38 -3.59 11.77
N VAL A 115 -5.15 -2.63 12.64
CA VAL A 115 -4.12 -1.57 12.49
C VAL A 115 -2.96 -1.74 13.46
N THR A 116 -3.04 -2.69 14.42
CA THR A 116 -2.02 -2.84 15.45
C THR A 116 -1.07 -4.00 15.14
N GLU A 117 0.23 -3.70 15.05
CA GLU A 117 1.30 -4.67 14.87
C GLU A 117 1.86 -5.12 16.23
N PHE A 118 1.95 -6.43 16.45
CA PHE A 118 2.41 -7.01 17.70
C PHE A 118 3.81 -7.64 17.56
N TYR A 119 4.73 -7.24 18.42
CA TYR A 119 6.10 -7.76 18.46
C TYR A 119 6.38 -8.43 19.81
N THR A 120 6.94 -9.63 19.77
CA THR A 120 7.34 -10.37 20.97
C THR A 120 8.65 -9.90 21.60
N ASN A 121 9.39 -9.10 20.87
CA ASN A 121 10.67 -8.52 21.29
C ASN A 121 10.56 -7.00 21.46
N ASP A 122 11.67 -6.40 21.90
CA ASP A 122 11.79 -4.96 22.17
C ASP A 122 12.42 -4.18 21.01
N THR A 123 12.51 -4.79 19.83
CA THR A 123 13.19 -4.19 18.68
C THR A 123 12.29 -4.25 17.45
N ILE A 124 12.19 -3.15 16.74
CA ILE A 124 11.43 -2.98 15.50
C ILE A 124 12.40 -2.74 14.34
N ASP A 125 12.12 -3.31 13.18
CA ASP A 125 12.79 -2.94 11.94
C ASP A 125 11.94 -1.92 11.18
N LEU A 126 12.26 -0.63 11.35
CA LEU A 126 11.55 0.47 10.69
C LEU A 126 11.72 0.45 9.17
N GLY A 127 12.83 -0.10 8.69
CA GLY A 127 13.04 -0.31 7.26
C GLY A 127 12.09 -1.35 6.69
N GLU A 128 11.84 -2.45 7.40
CA GLU A 128 10.87 -3.48 6.98
C GLU A 128 9.44 -2.92 6.96
N ILE A 129 9.02 -2.21 8.01
CA ILE A 129 7.70 -1.54 8.04
C ILE A 129 7.53 -0.62 6.83
N SER A 130 8.54 0.19 6.53
CA SER A 130 8.48 1.11 5.39
C SER A 130 8.39 0.38 4.05
N LEU A 131 9.06 -0.77 3.88
CA LEU A 131 8.98 -1.56 2.66
C LEU A 131 7.65 -2.29 2.51
N GLN A 132 7.04 -2.73 3.61
CA GLN A 132 5.69 -3.31 3.60
C GLN A 132 4.66 -2.26 3.17
N ASN A 133 4.70 -1.07 3.76
CA ASN A 133 3.84 0.04 3.37
C ASN A 133 4.06 0.48 1.92
N LEU A 134 5.32 0.56 1.46
CA LEU A 134 5.60 0.83 0.05
C LEU A 134 4.99 -0.25 -0.86
N SER A 135 5.03 -1.53 -0.48
CA SER A 135 4.40 -2.60 -1.26
C SER A 135 2.89 -2.40 -1.39
N LEU A 136 2.20 -2.04 -0.30
CA LEU A 136 0.75 -1.78 -0.32
C LEU A 136 0.40 -0.59 -1.23
N LEU A 137 1.17 0.51 -1.14
CA LEU A 137 0.98 1.68 -2.00
C LEU A 137 1.18 1.35 -3.49
N LEU A 138 2.11 0.46 -3.82
CA LEU A 138 2.33 0.02 -5.20
C LEU A 138 1.18 -0.83 -5.73
N ASP A 139 0.58 -1.66 -4.90
CA ASP A 139 -0.58 -2.47 -5.26
C ASP A 139 -1.79 -1.56 -5.55
N ASP A 140 -2.04 -0.53 -4.73
CA ASP A 140 -3.10 0.45 -4.94
C ASP A 140 -2.92 1.23 -6.25
N ILE A 141 -1.70 1.70 -6.55
CA ILE A 141 -1.38 2.39 -7.82
C ILE A 141 -1.63 1.47 -9.01
N CYS A 142 -1.28 0.20 -8.93
CA CYS A 142 -1.51 -0.77 -10.00
C CYS A 142 -3.01 -1.00 -10.25
N TYR A 143 -3.81 -1.02 -9.18
CA TYR A 143 -5.27 -1.19 -9.28
C TYR A 143 -5.93 0.01 -9.99
N ASP A 144 -5.55 1.22 -9.62
CA ASP A 144 -6.04 2.46 -10.21
C ASP A 144 -5.71 2.60 -11.71
N LEU A 145 -4.56 2.10 -12.14
CA LEU A 145 -4.15 2.11 -13.55
C LEU A 145 -4.97 1.12 -14.37
N GLN A 146 -5.21 -0.10 -13.89
CA GLN A 146 -6.05 -1.09 -14.55
C GLN A 146 -7.49 -0.59 -14.71
N ASP A 147 -8.05 0.09 -13.71
CA ASP A 147 -9.40 0.68 -13.78
C ASP A 147 -9.49 1.80 -14.83
N LYS A 148 -8.43 2.58 -15.02
CA LYS A 148 -8.38 3.63 -16.04
C LYS A 148 -8.31 3.04 -17.45
N GLU A 149 -7.46 2.06 -17.69
CA GLU A 149 -7.38 1.36 -18.97
C GLU A 149 -8.70 0.70 -19.35
N CYS A 150 -9.37 0.03 -18.41
CA CYS A 150 -10.69 -0.55 -18.64
C CYS A 150 -11.76 0.50 -18.98
N ARG A 151 -11.70 1.68 -18.38
CA ARG A 151 -12.65 2.77 -18.67
C ARG A 151 -12.38 3.43 -20.02
N GLU A 152 -11.14 3.56 -20.43
CA GLU A 152 -10.75 4.09 -21.76
C GLU A 152 -11.16 3.13 -22.88
N GLU A 153 -10.95 1.82 -22.71
CA GLU A 153 -11.41 0.81 -23.69
C GLU A 153 -12.94 0.78 -23.84
N ILE A 154 -13.70 1.00 -22.75
CA ILE A 154 -15.16 1.08 -22.80
C ILE A 154 -15.61 2.39 -23.47
N SER A 155 -14.89 3.49 -23.28
CA SER A 155 -15.17 4.78 -23.90
C SER A 155 -14.94 4.74 -25.41
N ASP A 156 -13.88 4.12 -25.88
CA ASP A 156 -13.58 3.97 -27.32
C ASP A 156 -14.58 3.04 -28.05
N ARG A 157 -15.10 2.03 -27.37
CA ARG A 157 -16.17 1.15 -27.92
C ARG A 157 -17.53 1.80 -27.99
N SER A 158 -17.78 2.90 -27.27
CA SER A 158 -19.08 3.59 -27.29
C SER A 158 -19.33 4.43 -28.55
N THR A 159 -18.36 4.56 -29.45
CA THR A 159 -18.49 5.29 -30.73
C THR A 159 -18.83 4.42 -31.93
N GLU A 160 -18.75 3.10 -31.82
CA GLU A 160 -19.26 2.18 -32.85
C GLU A 160 -20.56 1.54 -32.36
N VAL A 161 -21.69 2.18 -32.67
CA VAL A 161 -23.01 1.55 -32.56
C VAL A 161 -23.14 0.52 -33.67
N GLU A 162 -22.50 -0.64 -33.51
CA GLU A 162 -22.85 -1.79 -34.31
C GLU A 162 -24.16 -2.40 -33.79
N ASP A 163 -25.07 -2.75 -34.72
CA ASP A 163 -26.35 -3.40 -34.49
C ASP A 163 -26.20 -4.73 -33.72
N GLY A 164 -26.06 -4.64 -32.41
CA GLY A 164 -26.03 -5.77 -31.51
C GLY A 164 -27.47 -6.26 -31.23
N PRO A 165 -27.68 -7.54 -30.85
CA PRO A 165 -29.02 -8.12 -30.59
C PRO A 165 -29.84 -7.40 -29.51
N PHE A 166 -29.23 -6.44 -28.79
CA PHE A 166 -29.86 -5.63 -27.74
C PHE A 166 -30.07 -4.16 -28.09
N SER A 167 -29.67 -3.70 -29.30
CA SER A 167 -29.82 -2.30 -29.70
C SER A 167 -31.29 -1.83 -29.69
N ASN A 168 -32.25 -2.74 -29.89
CA ASN A 168 -33.67 -2.47 -29.91
C ASN A 168 -34.36 -2.58 -28.53
N LEU A 169 -33.63 -2.92 -27.46
CA LEU A 169 -34.23 -3.13 -26.14
C LEU A 169 -34.75 -1.84 -25.50
N ALA A 170 -34.08 -0.74 -25.74
CA ALA A 170 -34.45 0.60 -25.23
C ALA A 170 -35.75 1.09 -25.93
N SER A 171 -35.93 0.85 -27.23
CA SER A 171 -37.11 1.21 -27.95
C SER A 171 -38.33 0.37 -27.53
N LEU A 172 -38.15 -0.93 -27.29
CA LEU A 172 -39.21 -1.83 -26.81
C LEU A 172 -39.66 -1.54 -25.37
N LEU A 173 -38.76 -1.04 -24.51
CA LEU A 173 -39.08 -0.58 -23.15
C LEU A 173 -39.91 0.70 -23.17
N ASN A 174 -39.58 1.66 -24.03
CA ASN A 174 -40.31 2.90 -24.19
C ASN A 174 -41.73 2.70 -24.77
N GLU A 175 -41.92 1.76 -25.70
CA GLU A 175 -43.19 1.40 -26.27
C GLU A 175 -44.14 0.78 -25.23
N LYS A 176 -43.62 -0.08 -24.33
CA LYS A 176 -44.41 -0.67 -23.22
C LYS A 176 -44.78 0.31 -22.12
N MET A 177 -43.98 1.34 -21.89
CA MET A 177 -44.30 2.36 -20.88
C MET A 177 -45.30 3.39 -21.40
N GLY A 178 -45.29 3.69 -22.71
CA GLY A 178 -46.26 4.61 -23.35
C GLY A 178 -47.69 4.08 -23.49
N ALA A 179 -47.88 2.75 -23.39
CA ALA A 179 -49.20 2.11 -23.56
C ALA A 179 -50.05 2.06 -22.25
N LYS A 180 -49.53 2.47 -21.11
CA LYS A 180 -50.23 2.44 -19.80
C LYS A 180 -50.86 3.74 -19.33
N THR A 181 -50.83 4.83 -20.13
CA THR A 181 -51.40 6.13 -19.76
C THR A 181 -52.60 6.56 -20.61
N ARG A 182 -53.36 5.60 -21.18
CA ARG A 182 -54.66 5.89 -21.79
C ARG A 182 -55.67 4.82 -21.35
N SER A 183 -56.23 5.02 -20.17
CA SER A 183 -57.57 4.55 -19.76
C SER A 183 -58.00 5.35 -18.55
#